data_2c08d77d4af17c52a160537fc3a99a6e
#
_entry.id   2c08d77d4af17c52a160537fc3a99a6e
#
_cell.length_a   1.000
_cell.length_b   1.000
_cell.length_c   1.000
_cell.angle_alpha   90.00
_cell.angle_beta   90.00
_cell.angle_gamma   90.00
#
_symmetry.space_group_name_H-M   'P 1'
#
loop_
_entity.id
_entity.type
_entity.pdbx_description
1 polymer ?
#
loop_
_entity_poly.entity_id
_entity_poly.type
_entity_poly.pdbx_seq_one_letter_code
_entity_poly.pdbx_strand_id
1 'polypeptide(L)'
;EKSVTYALFAQSNPAQAKEVIKHLPLYWGEQTSTVGNVYVGAIVIFLFVLGMFIVDRKVKWWLLAVSILGISLAWGKNLMFLTEFFLDHVPAYNKFRTVSMTLVIPALAMPMLGMIALNKVLFGDIETKNLHHALKWSAGITGGLALLFALLPDLAGDFVSARDSSYQEALADALQADRRSLVRADAFRSFVFIALTVGLILIYKMQKIKANVAIALISILFLADMWPVNKRYLNKEDFSNKRQAQQPFTPSAADQFILNDPGFNNRVLNLTVSMFQDASTSFFHPSLGGYHGAKMRRYQDMIETGMMNDLNALFAAMQTQNFE
;
A
#
# COMPACT_ATOMS: atom_id res chain seq x y z
N GLU A 1 22.26 -6.04 4.49
CA GLU A 1 23.45 -6.50 5.26
C GLU A 1 23.37 -6.19 6.78
N LYS A 2 22.52 -5.26 7.22
CA LYS A 2 22.29 -4.93 8.65
C LYS A 2 21.05 -5.62 9.25
N SER A 3 20.35 -6.45 8.49
CA SER A 3 19.17 -7.17 8.93
C SER A 3 19.57 -8.36 9.80
N VAL A 4 18.89 -8.53 10.93
CA VAL A 4 19.08 -9.68 11.83
C VAL A 4 18.64 -10.96 11.13
N THR A 5 17.54 -10.89 10.39
CA THR A 5 17.04 -12.00 9.56
C THR A 5 18.05 -12.40 8.49
N TYR A 6 18.71 -11.42 7.84
CA TYR A 6 19.80 -11.72 6.89
C TYR A 6 20.95 -12.47 7.56
N ALA A 7 21.40 -12.00 8.72
CA ALA A 7 22.48 -12.63 9.43
C ALA A 7 22.17 -14.08 9.82
N LEU A 8 20.91 -14.38 10.15
CA LEU A 8 20.45 -15.73 10.51
C LEU A 8 20.62 -16.71 9.31
N PHE A 9 20.22 -16.30 8.11
CA PHE A 9 20.29 -17.16 6.92
C PHE A 9 21.68 -17.13 6.25
N ALA A 10 22.39 -16.03 6.33
CA ALA A 10 23.71 -15.86 5.69
C ALA A 10 24.80 -16.77 6.28
N GLN A 11 24.61 -17.30 7.50
CA GLN A 11 25.52 -18.27 8.10
C GLN A 11 25.60 -19.55 7.28
N SER A 12 24.50 -19.95 6.63
CA SER A 12 24.45 -21.18 5.82
C SER A 12 24.76 -20.91 4.35
N ASN A 13 24.12 -19.90 3.73
CA ASN A 13 24.32 -19.54 2.32
C ASN A 13 23.93 -18.08 2.06
N PRO A 14 24.89 -17.15 1.86
CA PRO A 14 24.60 -15.71 1.65
C PRO A 14 23.77 -15.39 0.40
N ALA A 15 23.91 -16.17 -0.67
CA ALA A 15 23.16 -15.94 -1.90
C ALA A 15 21.68 -16.36 -1.72
N GLN A 16 21.46 -17.47 -1.06
CA GLN A 16 20.12 -17.97 -0.73
C GLN A 16 19.42 -17.09 0.31
N ALA A 17 20.18 -16.55 1.27
CA ALA A 17 19.68 -15.60 2.27
C ALA A 17 19.05 -14.35 1.62
N LYS A 18 19.66 -13.79 0.57
CA LYS A 18 19.11 -12.64 -0.16
C LYS A 18 17.77 -12.93 -0.81
N GLU A 19 17.60 -14.12 -1.36
CA GLU A 19 16.35 -14.51 -2.00
C GLU A 19 15.24 -14.78 -0.97
N VAL A 20 15.56 -15.49 0.11
CA VAL A 20 14.60 -15.77 1.18
C VAL A 20 14.05 -14.49 1.80
N ILE A 21 14.93 -13.52 2.10
CA ILE A 21 14.52 -12.26 2.73
C ILE A 21 13.55 -11.45 1.87
N LYS A 22 13.67 -11.49 0.55
CA LYS A 22 12.75 -10.78 -0.36
C LYS A 22 11.30 -11.21 -0.17
N HIS A 23 11.08 -12.45 0.24
CA HIS A 23 9.75 -13.04 0.41
C HIS A 23 9.24 -13.01 1.85
N LEU A 24 10.06 -12.58 2.81
CA LEU A 24 9.66 -12.52 4.21
C LEU A 24 8.85 -11.24 4.51
N PRO A 25 7.74 -11.34 5.27
CA PRO A 25 6.87 -10.22 5.53
C PRO A 25 7.48 -9.27 6.58
N LEU A 26 7.90 -8.09 6.17
CA LEU A 26 8.24 -7.00 7.09
C LEU A 26 7.00 -6.23 7.57
N TYR A 27 5.84 -6.48 6.97
CA TYR A 27 4.57 -5.92 7.41
C TYR A 27 3.99 -6.76 8.56
N TRP A 28 3.60 -6.10 9.64
CA TRP A 28 3.06 -6.76 10.85
C TRP A 28 1.60 -6.40 11.14
N GLY A 29 0.96 -5.60 10.30
CA GLY A 29 -0.47 -5.30 10.42
C GLY A 29 -1.35 -6.49 10.04
N GLU A 30 -2.62 -6.39 10.37
CA GLU A 30 -3.59 -7.49 10.17
C GLU A 30 -4.09 -7.64 8.72
N GLN A 31 -3.73 -6.74 7.82
CA GLN A 31 -4.12 -6.85 6.41
C GLN A 31 -3.27 -7.92 5.72
N THR A 32 -3.91 -9.00 5.25
CA THR A 32 -3.22 -10.22 4.87
C THR A 32 -2.81 -10.30 3.39
N SER A 33 -3.45 -9.59 2.48
CA SER A 33 -3.34 -9.91 1.05
C SER A 33 -2.96 -8.76 0.12
N THR A 34 -3.07 -7.51 0.55
CA THR A 34 -2.74 -6.36 -0.30
C THR A 34 -1.97 -5.33 0.49
N VAL A 35 -0.72 -5.13 0.12
CA VAL A 35 0.11 -4.05 0.67
C VAL A 35 0.30 -3.03 -0.43
N GLY A 36 -0.27 -1.85 -0.23
CA GLY A 36 -0.07 -0.69 -1.09
C GLY A 36 0.77 0.38 -0.39
N ASN A 37 1.51 1.17 -1.15
CA ASN A 37 2.20 2.32 -0.60
C ASN A 37 1.18 3.44 -0.28
N VAL A 38 0.95 3.69 1.00
CA VAL A 38 0.09 4.78 1.50
C VAL A 38 0.91 5.92 2.13
N TYR A 39 2.23 5.91 1.91
CA TYR A 39 3.13 6.92 2.42
C TYR A 39 2.95 8.24 1.67
N VAL A 40 2.54 9.29 2.36
CA VAL A 40 2.34 10.63 1.77
C VAL A 40 3.58 11.53 1.85
N GLY A 41 4.61 11.13 2.57
CA GLY A 41 5.87 11.87 2.74
C GLY A 41 5.93 12.68 4.04
N ALA A 42 7.09 12.64 4.71
CA ALA A 42 7.32 13.38 5.95
C ALA A 42 7.22 14.91 5.74
N ILE A 43 7.71 15.39 4.61
CA ILE A 43 7.63 16.80 4.23
C ILE A 43 6.18 17.23 4.04
N VAL A 44 5.35 16.39 3.41
CA VAL A 44 3.92 16.68 3.19
C VAL A 44 3.19 16.76 4.52
N ILE A 45 3.43 15.82 5.43
CA ILE A 45 2.81 15.84 6.77
C ILE A 45 3.21 17.11 7.53
N PHE A 46 4.49 17.49 7.48
CA PHE A 46 4.97 18.74 8.08
C PHE A 46 4.26 19.97 7.48
N LEU A 47 4.21 20.06 6.15
CA LEU A 47 3.55 21.17 5.46
C LEU A 47 2.03 21.19 5.69
N PHE A 48 1.39 20.03 5.80
CA PHE A 48 -0.02 19.92 6.17
C PHE A 48 -0.28 20.50 7.56
N VAL A 49 0.54 20.13 8.56
CA VAL A 49 0.44 20.67 9.91
C VAL A 49 0.76 22.17 9.94
N LEU A 50 1.76 22.60 9.17
CA LEU A 50 2.03 24.04 8.99
C LEU A 50 0.81 24.78 8.42
N GLY A 51 0.13 24.19 7.45
CA GLY A 51 -1.10 24.70 6.86
C GLY A 51 -2.22 24.93 7.89
N MET A 52 -2.31 24.09 8.91
CA MET A 52 -3.28 24.26 9.98
C MET A 52 -3.07 25.56 10.77
N PHE A 53 -1.86 26.09 10.83
CA PHE A 53 -1.56 27.35 11.51
C PHE A 53 -1.76 28.57 10.62
N ILE A 54 -1.40 28.49 9.33
CA ILE A 54 -1.27 29.65 8.45
C ILE A 54 -2.32 29.78 7.35
N VAL A 55 -3.02 28.70 6.98
CA VAL A 55 -4.04 28.71 5.91
C VAL A 55 -5.40 29.17 6.46
N ASP A 56 -6.22 29.70 5.58
CA ASP A 56 -7.54 30.24 5.90
C ASP A 56 -8.46 29.21 6.55
N ARG A 57 -9.28 29.67 7.50
CA ARG A 57 -10.04 28.81 8.39
C ARG A 57 -10.94 27.80 7.66
N LYS A 58 -11.64 28.26 6.61
CA LYS A 58 -12.58 27.38 5.88
C LYS A 58 -11.86 26.24 5.18
N VAL A 59 -10.76 26.52 4.47
CA VAL A 59 -10.02 25.55 3.68
C VAL A 59 -9.32 24.51 4.57
N LYS A 60 -8.59 24.96 5.59
CA LYS A 60 -7.83 24.05 6.46
C LYS A 60 -8.71 23.07 7.22
N TRP A 61 -9.84 23.55 7.79
CA TRP A 61 -10.73 22.66 8.54
C TRP A 61 -11.45 21.66 7.65
N TRP A 62 -11.82 22.07 6.43
CA TRP A 62 -12.38 21.13 5.45
C TRP A 62 -11.38 20.03 5.08
N LEU A 63 -10.14 20.39 4.70
CA LEU A 63 -9.12 19.42 4.32
C LEU A 63 -8.69 18.53 5.50
N LEU A 64 -8.68 19.05 6.73
CA LEU A 64 -8.48 18.25 7.92
C LEU A 64 -9.62 17.25 8.13
N ALA A 65 -10.87 17.70 8.04
CA ALA A 65 -12.04 16.86 8.27
C ALA A 65 -12.11 15.68 7.29
N VAL A 66 -11.88 15.94 6.00
CA VAL A 66 -11.88 14.85 4.99
C VAL A 66 -10.68 13.91 5.16
N SER A 67 -9.53 14.43 5.62
CA SER A 67 -8.36 13.59 5.90
C SER A 67 -8.62 12.67 7.10
N ILE A 68 -9.16 13.21 8.20
CA ILE A 68 -9.54 12.41 9.37
C ILE A 68 -10.59 11.37 8.99
N LEU A 69 -11.64 11.77 8.26
CA LEU A 69 -12.69 10.84 7.81
C LEU A 69 -12.11 9.70 6.96
N GLY A 70 -11.26 10.03 5.97
CA GLY A 70 -10.64 9.03 5.10
C GLY A 70 -9.76 8.04 5.87
N ILE A 71 -8.98 8.52 6.85
CA ILE A 71 -8.16 7.66 7.73
C ILE A 71 -9.07 6.80 8.63
N SER A 72 -10.09 7.38 9.24
CA SER A 72 -11.00 6.66 10.13
C SER A 72 -11.76 5.56 9.41
N LEU A 73 -12.22 5.79 8.19
CA LEU A 73 -12.85 4.77 7.36
C LEU A 73 -11.87 3.67 6.95
N ALA A 74 -10.60 4.02 6.71
CA ALA A 74 -9.57 3.03 6.38
C ALA A 74 -9.25 2.07 7.54
N TRP A 75 -9.56 2.43 8.79
CA TRP A 75 -9.40 1.54 9.94
C TRP A 75 -10.38 0.35 9.93
N GLY A 76 -11.47 0.43 9.18
CA GLY A 76 -12.41 -0.66 8.96
C GLY A 76 -12.85 -1.33 10.27
N LYS A 77 -12.50 -2.62 10.44
CA LYS A 77 -12.86 -3.39 11.65
C LYS A 77 -12.33 -2.81 12.97
N ASN A 78 -11.25 -2.02 12.93
CA ASN A 78 -10.71 -1.38 14.13
C ASN A 78 -11.53 -0.15 14.58
N LEU A 79 -12.47 0.31 13.73
CA LEU A 79 -13.42 1.39 14.03
C LEU A 79 -14.82 0.98 13.55
N MET A 80 -15.30 -0.15 14.07
CA MET A 80 -16.46 -0.87 13.54
C MET A 80 -17.74 -0.04 13.53
N PHE A 81 -18.00 0.75 14.58
CA PHE A 81 -19.21 1.59 14.65
C PHE A 81 -19.33 2.57 13.47
N LEU A 82 -18.19 3.15 13.02
CA LEU A 82 -18.19 4.05 11.88
C LEU A 82 -18.35 3.26 10.56
N THR A 83 -17.72 2.10 10.47
CA THR A 83 -17.81 1.23 9.29
C THR A 83 -19.24 0.73 9.11
N GLU A 84 -19.90 0.26 10.15
CA GLU A 84 -21.31 -0.18 10.13
C GLU A 84 -22.24 0.96 9.75
N PHE A 85 -22.06 2.14 10.36
CA PHE A 85 -22.84 3.32 9.99
C PHE A 85 -22.77 3.62 8.48
N PHE A 86 -21.57 3.55 7.89
CA PHE A 86 -21.40 3.78 6.45
C PHE A 86 -21.96 2.64 5.59
N LEU A 87 -21.85 1.38 6.03
CA LEU A 87 -22.42 0.22 5.33
C LEU A 87 -23.96 0.30 5.26
N ASP A 88 -24.59 0.77 6.33
CA ASP A 88 -26.05 0.78 6.46
C ASP A 88 -26.70 2.03 5.85
N HIS A 89 -26.01 3.19 5.93
CA HIS A 89 -26.63 4.47 5.61
C HIS A 89 -26.07 5.15 4.36
N VAL A 90 -24.85 4.78 3.92
CA VAL A 90 -24.25 5.43 2.75
C VAL A 90 -24.45 4.58 1.50
N PRO A 91 -25.22 5.08 0.49
CA PRO A 91 -25.48 4.33 -0.73
C PRO A 91 -24.18 3.90 -1.43
N ALA A 92 -24.14 2.66 -1.89
CA ALA A 92 -23.04 2.05 -2.61
C ALA A 92 -21.73 1.86 -1.82
N TYR A 93 -21.62 2.26 -0.54
CA TYR A 93 -20.42 2.01 0.26
C TYR A 93 -20.14 0.50 0.38
N ASN A 94 -21.17 -0.33 0.52
CA ASN A 94 -21.08 -1.79 0.56
C ASN A 94 -20.62 -2.45 -0.74
N LYS A 95 -20.40 -1.70 -1.83
CA LYS A 95 -19.84 -2.21 -3.08
C LYS A 95 -18.32 -2.16 -3.12
N PHE A 96 -17.70 -1.42 -2.20
CA PHE A 96 -16.25 -1.38 -2.09
C PHE A 96 -15.73 -2.54 -1.24
N ARG A 97 -14.78 -3.29 -1.79
CA ARG A 97 -14.24 -4.48 -1.14
C ARG A 97 -13.19 -4.17 -0.08
N THR A 98 -12.42 -3.10 -0.27
CA THR A 98 -11.24 -2.79 0.54
C THR A 98 -11.37 -1.40 1.14
N VAL A 99 -11.53 -1.32 2.47
CA VAL A 99 -11.69 -0.05 3.19
C VAL A 99 -10.47 0.87 3.09
N SER A 100 -9.26 0.32 2.95
CA SER A 100 -8.03 1.10 2.78
C SER A 100 -7.98 1.95 1.50
N MET A 101 -8.87 1.71 0.53
CA MET A 101 -9.01 2.58 -0.65
C MET A 101 -9.40 4.02 -0.29
N THR A 102 -10.05 4.23 0.86
CA THR A 102 -10.39 5.58 1.35
C THR A 102 -9.17 6.43 1.67
N LEU A 103 -7.98 5.82 1.82
CA LEU A 103 -6.71 6.54 2.03
C LEU A 103 -6.30 7.41 0.83
N VAL A 104 -6.92 7.23 -0.33
CA VAL A 104 -6.75 8.16 -1.48
C VAL A 104 -7.20 9.58 -1.11
N ILE A 105 -8.18 9.72 -0.22
CA ILE A 105 -8.69 11.03 0.24
C ILE A 105 -7.61 11.81 1.00
N PRO A 106 -7.02 11.30 2.10
CA PRO A 106 -5.92 12.01 2.77
C PRO A 106 -4.67 12.10 1.89
N ALA A 107 -4.39 11.12 1.01
CA ALA A 107 -3.28 11.19 0.06
C ALA A 107 -3.41 12.36 -0.94
N LEU A 108 -4.61 12.87 -1.18
CA LEU A 108 -4.87 14.07 -1.96
C LEU A 108 -4.98 15.32 -1.07
N ALA A 109 -5.75 15.27 0.01
CA ALA A 109 -6.05 16.41 0.86
C ALA A 109 -4.83 16.96 1.61
N MET A 110 -3.96 16.06 2.11
CA MET A 110 -2.76 16.47 2.84
C MET A 110 -1.76 17.24 1.97
N PRO A 111 -1.35 16.75 0.78
CA PRO A 111 -0.50 17.53 -0.12
C PRO A 111 -1.15 18.85 -0.55
N MET A 112 -2.47 18.85 -0.80
CA MET A 112 -3.18 20.07 -1.20
C MET A 112 -3.05 21.17 -0.15
N LEU A 113 -3.31 20.87 1.13
CA LEU A 113 -3.12 21.85 2.21
C LEU A 113 -1.64 22.24 2.37
N GLY A 114 -0.73 21.26 2.24
CA GLY A 114 0.71 21.50 2.30
C GLY A 114 1.20 22.44 1.21
N MET A 115 0.72 22.29 -0.02
CA MET A 115 1.06 23.18 -1.14
C MET A 115 0.49 24.59 -0.96
N ILE A 116 -0.76 24.73 -0.47
CA ILE A 116 -1.35 26.02 -0.12
C ILE A 116 -0.51 26.70 0.97
N ALA A 117 -0.08 25.96 1.99
CA ALA A 117 0.77 26.46 3.04
C ALA A 117 2.14 26.94 2.50
N LEU A 118 2.79 26.13 1.66
CA LEU A 118 4.06 26.46 1.06
C LEU A 118 3.94 27.72 0.17
N ASN A 119 2.90 27.80 -0.65
CA ASN A 119 2.61 28.97 -1.47
C ASN A 119 2.45 30.23 -0.62
N LYS A 120 1.70 30.12 0.50
CA LYS A 120 1.51 31.25 1.42
C LYS A 120 2.81 31.66 2.13
N VAL A 121 3.69 30.70 2.46
CA VAL A 121 5.03 30.97 3.00
C VAL A 121 5.91 31.68 1.98
N LEU A 122 5.90 31.28 0.71
CA LEU A 122 6.81 31.81 -0.31
C LEU A 122 6.34 33.15 -0.88
N PHE A 123 5.04 33.30 -1.12
CA PHE A 123 4.48 34.44 -1.87
C PHE A 123 3.41 35.24 -1.10
N GLY A 124 2.97 34.73 0.05
CA GLY A 124 1.98 35.43 0.87
C GLY A 124 2.63 36.40 1.86
N ASP A 125 1.81 37.33 2.33
CA ASP A 125 2.20 38.24 3.38
C ASP A 125 1.86 37.65 4.76
N ILE A 126 2.84 37.00 5.36
CA ILE A 126 2.72 36.43 6.70
C ILE A 126 3.68 37.17 7.62
N GLU A 127 3.14 37.73 8.69
CA GLU A 127 3.94 38.34 9.73
C GLU A 127 5.01 37.37 10.24
N THR A 128 6.27 37.79 10.31
CA THR A 128 7.42 36.98 10.69
C THR A 128 7.22 36.26 12.02
N LYS A 129 6.62 36.92 13.02
CA LYS A 129 6.32 36.33 14.33
C LYS A 129 5.35 35.18 14.22
N ASN A 130 4.28 35.32 13.44
CA ASN A 130 3.27 34.29 13.23
C ASN A 130 3.84 33.11 12.46
N LEU A 131 4.71 33.33 11.49
CA LEU A 131 5.39 32.27 10.77
C LEU A 131 6.36 31.49 11.68
N HIS A 132 7.16 32.17 12.50
CA HIS A 132 8.06 31.50 13.45
C HIS A 132 7.28 30.66 14.45
N HIS A 133 6.16 31.15 14.96
CA HIS A 133 5.28 30.40 15.84
C HIS A 133 4.73 29.16 15.13
N ALA A 134 4.22 29.31 13.91
CA ALA A 134 3.70 28.21 13.10
C ALA A 134 4.78 27.14 12.80
N LEU A 135 5.98 27.56 12.39
CA LEU A 135 7.10 26.67 12.12
C LEU A 135 7.54 25.91 13.37
N LYS A 136 7.65 26.60 14.52
CA LYS A 136 8.02 25.97 15.80
C LYS A 136 7.05 24.86 16.19
N TRP A 137 5.75 25.11 16.15
CA TRP A 137 4.76 24.13 16.54
C TRP A 137 4.61 23.01 15.51
N SER A 138 4.63 23.33 14.23
CA SER A 138 4.56 22.28 13.18
C SER A 138 5.75 21.35 13.23
N ALA A 139 6.97 21.91 13.33
CA ALA A 139 8.19 21.12 13.46
C ALA A 139 8.24 20.35 14.80
N GLY A 140 7.79 20.99 15.90
CA GLY A 140 7.70 20.35 17.21
C GLY A 140 6.75 19.15 17.22
N ILE A 141 5.58 19.28 16.61
CA ILE A 141 4.60 18.19 16.50
C ILE A 141 5.14 17.08 15.58
N THR A 142 5.45 17.40 14.34
CA THR A 142 5.81 16.37 13.34
C THR A 142 7.21 15.83 13.52
N GLY A 143 8.20 16.71 13.69
CA GLY A 143 9.58 16.34 13.96
C GLY A 143 9.76 15.70 15.33
N GLY A 144 9.05 16.22 16.35
CA GLY A 144 9.06 15.65 17.70
C GLY A 144 8.51 14.24 17.75
N LEU A 145 7.37 13.96 17.07
CA LEU A 145 6.83 12.61 16.94
C LEU A 145 7.79 11.69 16.16
N ALA A 146 8.36 12.16 15.06
CA ALA A 146 9.34 11.38 14.31
C ALA A 146 10.57 11.04 15.16
N LEU A 147 11.10 12.01 15.92
CA LEU A 147 12.22 11.78 16.81
C LEU A 147 11.86 10.83 17.98
N LEU A 148 10.65 10.95 18.51
CA LEU A 148 10.15 10.06 19.56
C LEU A 148 10.14 8.59 19.09
N PHE A 149 9.58 8.30 17.90
CA PHE A 149 9.60 6.95 17.34
C PHE A 149 11.00 6.49 16.92
N ALA A 150 11.88 7.40 16.54
CA ALA A 150 13.28 7.06 16.25
C ALA A 150 14.04 6.61 17.51
N LEU A 151 13.78 7.24 18.66
CA LEU A 151 14.42 6.92 19.95
C LEU A 151 13.73 5.75 20.66
N LEU A 152 12.40 5.72 20.61
CA LEU A 152 11.53 4.76 21.30
C LEU A 152 10.60 4.07 20.29
N PRO A 153 11.12 3.20 19.39
CA PRO A 153 10.34 2.55 18.36
C PRO A 153 9.22 1.65 18.94
N ASP A 154 9.40 1.11 20.13
CA ASP A 154 8.44 0.23 20.82
C ASP A 154 7.10 0.94 21.14
N LEU A 155 7.05 2.26 21.08
CA LEU A 155 5.78 3.01 21.13
C LEU A 155 4.91 2.81 19.89
N ALA A 156 5.46 2.30 18.79
CA ALA A 156 4.71 1.96 17.58
C ALA A 156 4.01 0.59 17.64
N GLY A 157 4.24 -0.19 18.71
CA GLY A 157 3.64 -1.50 18.94
C GLY A 157 4.68 -2.59 19.22
N ASP A 158 4.23 -3.82 19.34
CA ASP A 158 5.03 -5.00 19.65
C ASP A 158 5.75 -5.62 18.45
N PHE A 159 5.44 -5.16 17.23
CA PHE A 159 5.97 -5.66 15.96
C PHE A 159 5.66 -7.13 15.66
N VAL A 160 4.67 -7.70 16.35
CA VAL A 160 4.22 -9.09 16.16
C VAL A 160 3.14 -9.15 15.08
N SER A 161 3.22 -10.15 14.22
CA SER A 161 2.18 -10.47 13.24
C SER A 161 1.53 -11.81 13.58
N ALA A 162 0.25 -11.97 13.29
CA ALA A 162 -0.44 -13.25 13.43
C ALA A 162 0.24 -14.40 12.63
N ARG A 163 0.98 -14.06 11.58
CA ARG A 163 1.75 -15.04 10.77
C ARG A 163 3.03 -15.50 11.47
N ASP A 164 3.54 -14.76 12.45
CA ASP A 164 4.80 -15.10 13.11
C ASP A 164 4.69 -16.41 13.89
N SER A 165 3.48 -16.79 14.33
CA SER A 165 3.22 -18.10 14.96
C SER A 165 3.47 -19.30 14.05
N SER A 166 3.52 -19.11 12.73
CA SER A 166 3.85 -20.16 11.76
C SER A 166 5.36 -20.35 11.53
N TYR A 167 6.19 -19.46 12.06
CA TYR A 167 7.64 -19.51 11.92
C TYR A 167 8.30 -20.09 13.16
N GLN A 168 9.55 -20.55 13.01
CA GLN A 168 10.38 -20.89 14.15
C GLN A 168 10.67 -19.64 15.00
N GLU A 169 10.75 -19.79 16.31
CA GLU A 169 10.94 -18.70 17.28
C GLU A 169 12.12 -17.78 16.91
N ALA A 170 13.27 -18.36 16.56
CA ALA A 170 14.44 -17.59 16.14
C ALA A 170 14.20 -16.70 14.91
N LEU A 171 13.35 -17.15 13.96
CA LEU A 171 12.99 -16.37 12.79
C LEU A 171 11.97 -15.27 13.14
N ALA A 172 11.00 -15.58 13.99
CA ALA A 172 10.01 -14.62 14.45
C ALA A 172 10.68 -13.45 15.20
N ASP A 173 11.63 -13.76 16.10
CA ASP A 173 12.39 -12.75 16.85
C ASP A 173 13.27 -11.89 15.92
N ALA A 174 13.92 -12.51 14.93
CA ALA A 174 14.71 -11.79 13.94
C ALA A 174 13.85 -10.83 13.10
N LEU A 175 12.65 -11.26 12.69
CA LEU A 175 11.68 -10.41 11.96
C LEU A 175 11.20 -9.23 12.81
N GLN A 176 10.90 -9.45 14.09
CA GLN A 176 10.53 -8.37 15.02
C GLN A 176 11.66 -7.35 15.19
N ALA A 177 12.89 -7.82 15.32
CA ALA A 177 14.06 -6.94 15.42
C ALA A 177 14.25 -6.10 14.15
N ASP A 178 14.07 -6.69 12.98
CA ASP A 178 14.16 -6.00 11.69
C ASP A 178 13.03 -4.97 11.50
N ARG A 179 11.78 -5.30 11.86
CA ARG A 179 10.62 -4.38 11.84
C ARG A 179 10.87 -3.18 12.77
N ARG A 180 11.35 -3.42 13.98
CA ARG A 180 11.74 -2.38 14.94
C ARG A 180 12.85 -1.47 14.40
N SER A 181 13.87 -2.06 13.78
CA SER A 181 14.98 -1.33 13.14
C SER A 181 14.49 -0.47 11.97
N LEU A 182 13.55 -0.99 11.18
CA LEU A 182 12.94 -0.29 10.04
C LEU A 182 12.17 0.94 10.52
N VAL A 183 11.33 0.80 11.55
CA VAL A 183 10.58 1.94 12.12
C VAL A 183 11.52 3.01 12.63
N ARG A 184 12.56 2.62 13.38
CA ARG A 184 13.59 3.55 13.87
C ARG A 184 14.25 4.32 12.73
N ALA A 185 14.69 3.61 11.69
CA ALA A 185 15.37 4.21 10.55
C ALA A 185 14.45 5.16 9.75
N ASP A 186 13.21 4.76 9.51
CA ASP A 186 12.23 5.57 8.78
C ASP A 186 11.79 6.80 9.59
N ALA A 187 11.63 6.66 10.89
CA ALA A 187 11.31 7.78 11.78
C ALA A 187 12.47 8.80 11.84
N PHE A 188 13.71 8.33 11.98
CA PHE A 188 14.87 9.21 11.95
C PHE A 188 15.04 9.92 10.60
N ARG A 189 14.86 9.19 9.49
CA ARG A 189 14.85 9.78 8.15
C ARG A 189 13.78 10.87 8.04
N SER A 190 12.56 10.62 8.50
CA SER A 190 11.46 11.59 8.49
C SER A 190 11.80 12.85 9.27
N PHE A 191 12.39 12.69 10.47
CA PHE A 191 12.89 13.82 11.27
C PHE A 191 13.91 14.66 10.50
N VAL A 192 14.87 14.03 9.83
CA VAL A 192 15.91 14.73 9.04
C VAL A 192 15.27 15.53 7.90
N PHE A 193 14.34 14.96 7.12
CA PHE A 193 13.67 15.66 6.04
C PHE A 193 12.81 16.82 6.52
N ILE A 194 12.13 16.68 7.66
CA ILE A 194 11.40 17.80 8.30
C ILE A 194 12.37 18.91 8.70
N ALA A 195 13.46 18.56 9.39
CA ALA A 195 14.45 19.54 9.84
C ALA A 195 15.09 20.31 8.67
N LEU A 196 15.46 19.61 7.59
CA LEU A 196 15.99 20.22 6.38
C LEU A 196 14.98 21.16 5.70
N THR A 197 13.71 20.76 5.65
CA THR A 197 12.64 21.61 5.07
C THR A 197 12.42 22.86 5.90
N VAL A 198 12.38 22.76 7.22
CA VAL A 198 12.32 23.91 8.12
C VAL A 198 13.51 24.83 7.91
N GLY A 199 14.72 24.26 7.85
CA GLY A 199 15.95 25.03 7.58
C GLY A 199 15.89 25.79 6.27
N LEU A 200 15.43 25.16 5.19
CA LEU A 200 15.26 25.82 3.88
C LEU A 200 14.26 26.97 3.93
N ILE A 201 13.12 26.80 4.60
CA ILE A 201 12.13 27.86 4.78
C ILE A 201 12.74 29.03 5.56
N LEU A 202 13.50 28.77 6.61
CA LEU A 202 14.18 29.83 7.39
C LEU A 202 15.24 30.55 6.56
N ILE A 203 16.08 29.84 5.81
CA ILE A 203 17.10 30.42 4.90
C ILE A 203 16.43 31.31 3.85
N TYR A 204 15.29 30.87 3.29
CA TYR A 204 14.50 31.69 2.36
C TYR A 204 13.98 32.98 3.04
N LYS A 205 13.41 32.86 4.23
CA LYS A 205 12.91 34.06 4.97
C LYS A 205 14.03 35.03 5.40
N MET A 206 15.25 34.51 5.57
CA MET A 206 16.44 35.37 5.77
C MET A 206 16.93 36.05 4.47
N GLN A 207 16.20 35.89 3.35
CA GLN A 207 16.53 36.45 2.03
C GLN A 207 17.86 35.94 1.45
N LYS A 208 18.37 34.81 1.93
CA LYS A 208 19.63 34.20 1.43
C LYS A 208 19.47 33.44 0.13
N ILE A 209 18.26 32.96 -0.18
CA ILE A 209 17.92 32.27 -1.42
C ILE A 209 16.62 32.85 -2.02
N LYS A 210 16.48 32.75 -3.35
CA LYS A 210 15.27 33.16 -4.08
C LYS A 210 14.20 32.08 -3.97
N ALA A 211 12.92 32.47 -4.14
CA ALA A 211 11.78 31.54 -4.08
C ALA A 211 11.94 30.32 -5.00
N ASN A 212 12.38 30.52 -6.26
CA ASN A 212 12.56 29.42 -7.20
C ASN A 212 13.61 28.40 -6.73
N VAL A 213 14.69 28.88 -6.06
CA VAL A 213 15.70 27.98 -5.48
C VAL A 213 15.14 27.22 -4.30
N ALA A 214 14.37 27.89 -3.43
CA ALA A 214 13.70 27.22 -2.30
C ALA A 214 12.73 26.13 -2.79
N ILE A 215 11.92 26.43 -3.81
CA ILE A 215 11.01 25.45 -4.43
C ILE A 215 11.80 24.26 -4.99
N ALA A 216 12.84 24.51 -5.77
CA ALA A 216 13.66 23.44 -6.36
C ALA A 216 14.27 22.53 -5.28
N LEU A 217 14.85 23.11 -4.23
CA LEU A 217 15.46 22.34 -3.14
C LEU A 217 14.43 21.55 -2.33
N ILE A 218 13.26 22.13 -2.00
CA ILE A 218 12.18 21.40 -1.32
C ILE A 218 11.65 20.26 -2.21
N SER A 219 11.52 20.49 -3.53
CA SER A 219 11.11 19.44 -4.47
C SER A 219 12.12 18.29 -4.53
N ILE A 220 13.42 18.60 -4.54
CA ILE A 220 14.48 17.57 -4.49
C ILE A 220 14.40 16.78 -3.17
N LEU A 221 14.24 17.47 -2.04
CA LEU A 221 14.07 16.79 -0.74
C LEU A 221 12.82 15.89 -0.72
N PHE A 222 11.70 16.36 -1.28
CA PHE A 222 10.48 15.58 -1.40
C PHE A 222 10.70 14.31 -2.24
N LEU A 223 11.35 14.43 -3.40
CA LEU A 223 11.69 13.28 -4.24
C LEU A 223 12.63 12.32 -3.50
N ALA A 224 13.62 12.84 -2.78
CA ALA A 224 14.54 12.03 -1.99
C ALA A 224 13.87 11.31 -0.82
N ASP A 225 12.84 11.90 -0.22
CA ASP A 225 12.02 11.26 0.82
C ASP A 225 11.14 10.15 0.24
N MET A 226 10.44 10.43 -0.86
CA MET A 226 9.46 9.49 -1.46
C MET A 226 10.10 8.31 -2.20
N TRP A 227 11.23 8.55 -2.88
CA TRP A 227 11.85 7.58 -3.77
C TRP A 227 12.24 6.25 -3.11
N PRO A 228 12.95 6.23 -1.96
CA PRO A 228 13.33 4.98 -1.31
C PRO A 228 12.12 4.18 -0.82
N VAL A 229 11.07 4.87 -0.36
CA VAL A 229 9.84 4.20 0.10
C VAL A 229 9.10 3.58 -1.08
N ASN A 230 8.92 4.32 -2.17
CA ASN A 230 8.26 3.80 -3.37
C ASN A 230 9.00 2.58 -3.95
N LYS A 231 10.33 2.58 -3.93
CA LYS A 231 11.13 1.45 -4.40
C LYS A 231 11.01 0.17 -3.57
N ARG A 232 10.48 0.23 -2.35
CA ARG A 232 10.15 -0.98 -1.57
C ARG A 232 8.96 -1.72 -2.15
N TYR A 233 8.05 -1.02 -2.85
CA TYR A 233 6.81 -1.55 -3.39
C TYR A 233 6.85 -1.76 -4.89
N LEU A 234 7.67 -0.98 -5.61
CA LEU A 234 7.80 -1.05 -7.05
C LEU A 234 9.27 -0.85 -7.44
N ASN A 235 9.92 -1.91 -7.86
CA ASN A 235 11.32 -1.93 -8.27
C ASN A 235 11.50 -2.63 -9.62
N LYS A 236 12.72 -2.79 -10.09
CA LYS A 236 12.99 -3.37 -11.42
C LYS A 236 12.56 -4.83 -11.55
N GLU A 237 12.48 -5.56 -10.44
CA GLU A 237 12.13 -6.99 -10.42
C GLU A 237 10.62 -7.18 -10.64
N ASP A 238 9.80 -6.14 -10.38
CA ASP A 238 8.36 -6.15 -10.62
C ASP A 238 7.99 -5.93 -12.10
N PHE A 239 8.97 -5.63 -12.95
CA PHE A 239 8.76 -5.43 -14.38
C PHE A 239 9.29 -6.62 -15.18
N SER A 240 8.42 -7.25 -15.95
CA SER A 240 8.79 -8.25 -16.94
C SER A 240 9.08 -7.58 -18.30
N ASN A 241 9.91 -8.22 -19.12
CA ASN A 241 10.09 -7.73 -20.47
C ASN A 241 8.84 -8.04 -21.34
N LYS A 242 8.69 -7.29 -22.45
CA LYS A 242 7.51 -7.40 -23.33
C LYS A 242 7.23 -8.83 -23.79
N ARG A 243 8.27 -9.63 -24.06
CA ARG A 243 8.12 -11.01 -24.50
C ARG A 243 7.54 -11.90 -23.40
N GLN A 244 8.00 -11.76 -22.16
CA GLN A 244 7.48 -12.49 -21.01
C GLN A 244 6.04 -12.06 -20.70
N ALA A 245 5.74 -10.76 -20.79
CA ALA A 245 4.39 -10.25 -20.56
C ALA A 245 3.38 -10.73 -21.62
N GLN A 246 3.84 -11.03 -22.83
CA GLN A 246 3.00 -11.56 -23.92
C GLN A 246 2.87 -13.09 -23.91
N GLN A 247 3.73 -13.79 -23.18
CA GLN A 247 3.73 -15.25 -23.16
C GLN A 247 2.39 -15.88 -22.70
N PRO A 248 1.69 -15.34 -21.69
CA PRO A 248 0.36 -15.86 -21.29
C PRO A 248 -0.72 -15.72 -22.39
N PHE A 249 -0.49 -14.88 -23.40
CA PHE A 249 -1.39 -14.63 -24.52
C PHE A 249 -0.97 -15.38 -25.78
N THR A 250 -0.15 -16.42 -25.63
CA THR A 250 0.21 -17.33 -26.73
C THR A 250 -0.57 -18.60 -26.57
N PRO A 251 -1.41 -18.99 -27.55
CA PRO A 251 -2.24 -20.20 -27.43
C PRO A 251 -1.36 -21.44 -27.34
N SER A 252 -1.69 -22.31 -26.39
CA SER A 252 -1.08 -23.64 -26.28
C SER A 252 -1.56 -24.58 -27.42
N ALA A 253 -0.96 -25.77 -27.52
CA ALA A 253 -1.43 -26.77 -28.49
C ALA A 253 -2.90 -27.20 -28.22
N ALA A 254 -3.31 -27.25 -26.95
CA ALA A 254 -4.67 -27.53 -26.54
C ALA A 254 -5.61 -26.40 -26.97
N ASP A 255 -5.21 -25.12 -26.75
CA ASP A 255 -6.00 -23.98 -27.19
C ASP A 255 -6.17 -23.96 -28.71
N GLN A 256 -5.11 -24.26 -29.47
CA GLN A 256 -5.17 -24.35 -30.93
C GLN A 256 -6.12 -25.46 -31.40
N PHE A 257 -6.11 -26.61 -30.72
CA PHE A 257 -7.02 -27.71 -31.02
C PHE A 257 -8.48 -27.30 -30.79
N ILE A 258 -8.77 -26.65 -29.66
CA ILE A 258 -10.12 -26.20 -29.31
C ILE A 258 -10.59 -25.06 -30.24
N LEU A 259 -9.70 -24.14 -30.61
CA LEU A 259 -10.02 -23.04 -31.52
C LEU A 259 -10.37 -23.52 -32.93
N ASN A 260 -9.87 -24.68 -33.35
CA ASN A 260 -10.18 -25.29 -34.63
C ASN A 260 -11.50 -26.11 -34.62
N ASP A 261 -12.13 -26.28 -33.46
CA ASP A 261 -13.42 -26.94 -33.35
C ASP A 261 -14.54 -26.03 -33.87
N PRO A 262 -15.32 -26.42 -34.91
CA PRO A 262 -16.42 -25.62 -35.45
C PRO A 262 -17.67 -25.56 -34.57
N GLY A 263 -17.63 -26.17 -33.37
CA GLY A 263 -18.75 -26.19 -32.44
C GLY A 263 -19.12 -24.80 -31.92
N PHE A 264 -20.36 -24.35 -32.22
CA PHE A 264 -20.78 -22.95 -32.01
C PHE A 264 -21.07 -22.57 -30.55
N ASN A 265 -21.18 -23.42 -29.61
CA ASN A 265 -21.53 -23.07 -28.19
C ASN A 265 -20.71 -23.79 -27.14
N ASN A 266 -19.53 -24.24 -27.50
CA ASN A 266 -18.67 -24.95 -26.58
C ASN A 266 -18.10 -24.02 -25.52
N ARG A 267 -18.13 -24.44 -24.27
CA ARG A 267 -17.46 -23.77 -23.15
C ARG A 267 -16.36 -24.67 -22.62
N VAL A 268 -15.21 -24.06 -22.37
CA VAL A 268 -14.03 -24.80 -21.89
C VAL A 268 -14.01 -24.83 -20.37
N LEU A 269 -13.89 -26.05 -19.83
CA LEU A 269 -13.57 -26.31 -18.44
C LEU A 269 -12.06 -26.61 -18.34
N ASN A 270 -11.26 -25.65 -17.91
CA ASN A 270 -9.83 -25.83 -17.72
C ASN A 270 -9.55 -26.28 -16.28
N LEU A 271 -9.08 -27.50 -16.12
CA LEU A 271 -8.73 -28.10 -14.83
C LEU A 271 -7.24 -27.93 -14.45
N THR A 272 -6.43 -27.35 -15.34
CA THR A 272 -5.00 -27.13 -15.06
C THR A 272 -4.74 -25.84 -14.28
N VAL A 273 -5.75 -24.97 -14.18
CA VAL A 273 -5.70 -23.70 -13.45
C VAL A 273 -6.85 -23.62 -12.45
N SER A 274 -6.77 -22.67 -11.53
CA SER A 274 -7.88 -22.45 -10.59
C SER A 274 -9.11 -21.95 -11.34
N MET A 275 -10.20 -22.72 -11.31
CA MET A 275 -11.40 -22.49 -12.10
C MET A 275 -12.01 -21.10 -11.92
N PHE A 276 -12.02 -20.53 -10.69
CA PHE A 276 -12.69 -19.28 -10.39
C PHE A 276 -11.74 -18.16 -9.94
N GLN A 277 -10.42 -18.40 -9.96
CA GLN A 277 -9.40 -17.40 -9.60
C GLN A 277 -8.39 -17.12 -10.72
N ASP A 278 -8.59 -17.73 -11.87
CA ASP A 278 -7.78 -17.52 -13.07
C ASP A 278 -8.65 -17.06 -14.24
N ALA A 279 -8.14 -16.18 -15.09
CA ALA A 279 -8.84 -15.65 -16.25
C ALA A 279 -8.15 -16.01 -17.57
N SER A 280 -7.07 -16.75 -17.57
CA SER A 280 -6.27 -17.08 -18.77
C SER A 280 -7.06 -17.85 -19.81
N THR A 281 -7.90 -18.80 -19.39
CA THR A 281 -8.78 -19.57 -20.27
C THR A 281 -9.77 -18.67 -21.01
N SER A 282 -10.31 -17.64 -20.33
CA SER A 282 -11.28 -16.72 -20.91
C SER A 282 -10.68 -15.81 -22.00
N PHE A 283 -9.35 -15.78 -22.13
CA PHE A 283 -8.70 -15.04 -23.19
C PHE A 283 -8.88 -15.67 -24.57
N PHE A 284 -8.86 -16.99 -24.64
CA PHE A 284 -8.97 -17.74 -25.90
C PHE A 284 -10.35 -18.34 -26.13
N HIS A 285 -11.08 -18.70 -25.06
CA HIS A 285 -12.29 -19.50 -25.14
C HIS A 285 -13.41 -18.97 -24.25
N PRO A 286 -14.68 -19.18 -24.61
CA PRO A 286 -15.78 -19.13 -23.66
C PRO A 286 -15.54 -20.11 -22.53
N SER A 287 -15.29 -19.62 -21.31
CA SER A 287 -14.96 -20.46 -20.16
C SER A 287 -16.17 -20.70 -19.26
N LEU A 288 -16.19 -21.87 -18.61
CA LEU A 288 -17.10 -22.14 -17.48
C LEU A 288 -16.60 -21.50 -16.18
N GLY A 289 -15.31 -21.22 -16.09
CA GLY A 289 -14.67 -20.54 -14.98
C GLY A 289 -14.39 -19.06 -15.24
N GLY A 290 -13.38 -18.55 -14.56
CA GLY A 290 -12.88 -17.20 -14.71
C GLY A 290 -13.02 -16.35 -13.46
N TYR A 291 -12.06 -15.45 -13.25
CA TYR A 291 -12.15 -14.46 -12.21
C TYR A 291 -12.87 -13.20 -12.72
N HIS A 292 -14.01 -12.86 -12.10
CA HIS A 292 -14.76 -11.67 -12.46
C HIS A 292 -15.35 -11.00 -11.22
N GLY A 293 -15.04 -9.70 -11.03
CA GLY A 293 -15.48 -8.94 -9.86
C GLY A 293 -16.99 -8.69 -9.79
N ALA A 294 -17.70 -8.79 -10.92
CA ALA A 294 -19.15 -8.58 -11.03
C ALA A 294 -19.91 -9.87 -11.43
N LYS A 295 -19.49 -11.01 -10.91
CA LYS A 295 -20.16 -12.29 -11.12
C LYS A 295 -21.61 -12.23 -10.66
N MET A 296 -22.55 -12.65 -11.51
CA MET A 296 -23.99 -12.67 -11.19
C MET A 296 -24.29 -13.66 -10.06
N ARG A 297 -25.15 -13.28 -9.14
CA ARG A 297 -25.54 -14.11 -7.99
C ARG A 297 -26.07 -15.46 -8.42
N ARG A 298 -26.98 -15.54 -9.40
CA ARG A 298 -27.51 -16.81 -9.92
C ARG A 298 -26.43 -17.74 -10.49
N TYR A 299 -25.33 -17.17 -11.01
CA TYR A 299 -24.20 -17.98 -11.48
C TYR A 299 -23.43 -18.54 -10.30
N GLN A 300 -23.25 -17.76 -9.25
CA GLN A 300 -22.65 -18.22 -7.99
C GLN A 300 -23.52 -19.33 -7.35
N ASP A 301 -24.83 -19.16 -7.32
CA ASP A 301 -25.76 -20.17 -6.79
C ASP A 301 -25.63 -21.50 -7.57
N MET A 302 -25.54 -21.43 -8.91
CA MET A 302 -25.33 -22.61 -9.76
C MET A 302 -23.99 -23.30 -9.48
N ILE A 303 -22.92 -22.52 -9.23
CA ILE A 303 -21.61 -23.06 -8.84
C ILE A 303 -21.73 -23.82 -7.53
N GLU A 304 -22.33 -23.21 -6.52
CA GLU A 304 -22.40 -23.74 -5.15
C GLU A 304 -23.33 -24.96 -5.03
N THR A 305 -24.45 -24.96 -5.75
CA THR A 305 -25.47 -26.02 -5.62
C THR A 305 -25.31 -27.18 -6.59
N GLY A 306 -24.65 -26.98 -7.74
CA GLY A 306 -24.50 -27.99 -8.79
C GLY A 306 -23.04 -28.22 -9.17
N MET A 307 -22.42 -27.27 -9.82
CA MET A 307 -21.10 -27.46 -10.47
C MET A 307 -20.01 -27.99 -9.53
N MET A 308 -19.97 -27.55 -8.26
CA MET A 308 -18.95 -28.03 -7.32
C MET A 308 -19.16 -29.51 -6.94
N ASN A 309 -20.40 -29.97 -6.86
CA ASN A 309 -20.71 -31.35 -6.59
C ASN A 309 -20.29 -32.24 -7.76
N ASP A 310 -20.61 -31.84 -8.99
CA ASP A 310 -20.25 -32.55 -10.22
C ASP A 310 -18.72 -32.60 -10.40
N LEU A 311 -18.03 -31.50 -10.10
CA LEU A 311 -16.57 -31.46 -10.13
C LEU A 311 -15.92 -32.37 -9.09
N ASN A 312 -16.44 -32.38 -7.87
CA ASN A 312 -15.94 -33.28 -6.83
C ASN A 312 -16.14 -34.75 -7.23
N ALA A 313 -17.30 -35.09 -7.84
CA ALA A 313 -17.54 -36.39 -8.38
C ALA A 313 -16.57 -36.76 -9.52
N LEU A 314 -16.32 -35.81 -10.44
CA LEU A 314 -15.36 -35.97 -11.53
C LEU A 314 -13.94 -36.22 -10.98
N PHE A 315 -13.48 -35.42 -10.02
CA PHE A 315 -12.18 -35.59 -9.40
C PHE A 315 -12.06 -36.93 -8.66
N ALA A 316 -13.11 -37.34 -7.97
CA ALA A 316 -13.13 -38.69 -7.33
C ALA A 316 -13.04 -39.80 -8.37
N ALA A 317 -13.78 -39.72 -9.48
CA ALA A 317 -13.70 -40.70 -10.57
C ALA A 317 -12.31 -40.72 -11.22
N MET A 318 -11.68 -39.55 -11.42
CA MET A 318 -10.31 -39.48 -11.96
C MET A 318 -9.28 -40.13 -11.01
N GLN A 319 -9.44 -39.97 -9.69
CA GLN A 319 -8.55 -40.59 -8.70
C GLN A 319 -8.71 -42.12 -8.63
N THR A 320 -9.92 -42.61 -8.80
CA THR A 320 -10.21 -44.06 -8.75
C THR A 320 -10.08 -44.74 -10.10
N GLN A 321 -9.78 -44.01 -11.17
CA GLN A 321 -9.79 -44.49 -12.58
C GLN A 321 -11.13 -45.11 -12.98
N ASN A 322 -12.20 -44.78 -12.29
CA ASN A 322 -13.54 -45.33 -12.54
C ASN A 322 -14.37 -44.24 -13.23
N PHE A 323 -14.62 -44.40 -14.53
CA PHE A 323 -15.33 -43.46 -15.38
C PHE A 323 -16.72 -44.01 -15.79
N GLU A 324 -17.32 -44.87 -14.96
CA GLU A 324 -18.67 -45.40 -15.20
C GLU A 324 -19.76 -44.35 -14.93
#